data_abba5005fba3c61876c9fb873ecd165c
#
_entry.id   abba5005fba3c61876c9fb873ecd165c
#
_cell.length_a   1.000
_cell.length_b   1.000
_cell.length_c   1.000
_cell.angle_alpha   90.00
_cell.angle_beta   90.00
_cell.angle_gamma   90.00
#
_symmetry.space_group_name_H-M   'P 1'
#
loop_
_entity.id
_entity.type
_entity.pdbx_description
1 polymer ?
#
loop_
_entity_poly.entity_id
_entity_poly.type
_entity_poly.pdbx_seq_one_letter_code
_entity_poly.pdbx_strand_id
1 'polypeptide(L)'
;MASFLDSAGVTRLVTKLKTIFAVKATTLAGYGITNGVTSVSVTGTGQAVSAASISGHTLTLTKGASLPTVRHERPTSTSIQVSNFTSSEELILDLTAATYSAGAKFWINFLHTDITRGYGLYRGCVITGAQTCTVSFGGITSIKGAVTLQAASVYHFTLCTNGRSGQYLAKGYVLWQRISAS
;
A
#
# COMPACT_ATOMS: atom_id res chain seq x y z
N MET A 1 27.85 77.60 0.88
CA MET A 1 27.95 76.10 0.85
C MET A 1 26.63 75.56 0.31
N ALA A 2 26.66 74.91 -0.87
CA ALA A 2 25.47 74.34 -1.38
C ALA A 2 25.12 73.10 -0.52
N SER A 3 23.94 73.05 0.05
CA SER A 3 23.42 71.92 0.77
C SER A 3 23.28 70.77 -0.24
N PHE A 4 24.05 69.74 -0.05
CA PHE A 4 24.09 68.60 -0.99
C PHE A 4 22.75 67.79 -1.04
N LEU A 5 21.96 67.95 0.00
CA LEU A 5 20.59 67.38 0.09
C LEU A 5 19.75 68.38 0.92
N ASP A 6 18.80 69.01 0.28
CA ASP A 6 17.73 69.69 0.98
C ASP A 6 16.63 68.73 1.44
N SER A 7 15.68 69.19 2.21
CA SER A 7 14.60 68.34 2.73
C SER A 7 13.78 67.67 1.60
N ALA A 8 13.66 68.35 0.45
CA ALA A 8 12.98 67.79 -0.74
C ALA A 8 13.82 66.70 -1.40
N GLY A 9 15.13 66.83 -1.47
CA GLY A 9 16.08 65.88 -1.96
C GLY A 9 16.11 64.62 -1.09
N VAL A 10 16.08 64.72 0.23
CA VAL A 10 15.98 63.61 1.16
C VAL A 10 14.66 62.87 0.99
N THR A 11 13.54 63.57 0.85
CA THR A 11 12.24 62.98 0.63
C THR A 11 12.20 62.18 -0.68
N ARG A 12 12.77 62.74 -1.76
CA ARG A 12 12.88 62.03 -3.06
C ARG A 12 13.77 60.80 -2.96
N LEU A 13 14.88 60.87 -2.24
CA LEU A 13 15.77 59.71 -2.03
C LEU A 13 15.06 58.62 -1.23
N VAL A 14 14.40 58.94 -0.14
CA VAL A 14 13.64 57.99 0.67
C VAL A 14 12.51 57.33 -0.14
N THR A 15 11.82 58.10 -0.98
CA THR A 15 10.78 57.56 -1.86
C THR A 15 11.36 56.59 -2.90
N LYS A 16 12.49 56.95 -3.51
CA LYS A 16 13.20 56.03 -4.44
C LYS A 16 13.72 54.76 -3.73
N LEU A 17 14.29 54.89 -2.54
CA LEU A 17 14.74 53.75 -1.76
C LEU A 17 13.58 52.82 -1.38
N LYS A 18 12.42 53.39 -1.02
CA LYS A 18 11.21 52.59 -0.77
C LYS A 18 10.69 51.85 -2.01
N THR A 19 10.91 52.37 -3.22
CA THR A 19 10.57 51.68 -4.47
C THR A 19 11.61 50.64 -4.88
N ILE A 20 12.89 50.87 -4.54
CA ILE A 20 13.99 49.93 -4.88
C ILE A 20 14.07 48.79 -3.86
N PHE A 21 13.98 49.14 -2.57
CA PHE A 21 13.93 48.12 -1.52
C PHE A 21 12.47 47.73 -1.29
N ALA A 22 12.06 46.70 -1.97
CA ALA A 22 10.71 46.14 -1.81
C ALA A 22 10.38 45.99 -0.33
N VAL A 23 9.26 46.57 0.08
CA VAL A 23 8.66 46.24 1.37
C VAL A 23 8.56 44.73 1.41
N LYS A 24 9.07 44.11 2.50
CA LYS A 24 9.03 42.66 2.66
C LYS A 24 7.60 42.16 2.41
N ALA A 25 7.42 41.56 1.26
CA ALA A 25 6.11 41.01 0.90
C ALA A 25 5.79 39.79 1.77
N THR A 26 4.55 39.66 2.15
CA THR A 26 4.05 38.49 2.92
C THR A 26 3.57 37.35 2.03
N THR A 27 3.54 37.59 0.72
CA THR A 27 3.07 36.63 -0.27
C THR A 27 4.08 36.46 -1.40
N LEU A 28 4.10 35.31 -2.04
CA LEU A 28 4.94 35.05 -3.20
C LEU A 28 4.67 36.01 -4.35
N ALA A 29 3.40 36.37 -4.58
CA ALA A 29 2.99 37.34 -5.58
C ALA A 29 3.59 38.75 -5.29
N GLY A 30 3.72 39.16 -4.02
CA GLY A 30 4.33 40.42 -3.62
C GLY A 30 5.83 40.49 -3.93
N TYR A 31 6.50 39.35 -4.09
CA TYR A 31 7.90 39.27 -4.58
C TYR A 31 8.00 39.10 -6.10
N GLY A 32 6.89 39.20 -6.83
CA GLY A 32 6.84 38.97 -8.27
C GLY A 32 6.94 37.50 -8.67
N ILE A 33 6.82 36.58 -7.70
CA ILE A 33 6.81 35.14 -7.98
C ILE A 33 5.38 34.75 -8.35
N THR A 34 5.07 34.81 -9.63
CA THR A 34 3.72 34.51 -10.16
C THR A 34 3.52 33.03 -10.51
N ASN A 35 4.62 32.27 -10.59
CA ASN A 35 4.61 30.88 -11.00
C ASN A 35 4.82 29.90 -9.82
N GLY A 36 4.79 30.39 -8.58
CA GLY A 36 4.88 29.53 -7.41
C GLY A 36 3.62 28.67 -7.21
N VAL A 37 3.80 27.45 -6.70
CA VAL A 37 2.67 26.64 -6.26
C VAL A 37 2.03 27.29 -5.04
N THR A 38 0.79 27.73 -5.16
CA THR A 38 0.03 28.37 -4.08
C THR A 38 -1.00 27.45 -3.44
N SER A 39 -1.31 26.31 -4.09
CA SER A 39 -2.22 25.31 -3.57
C SER A 39 -1.75 23.90 -3.92
N VAL A 40 -2.13 22.94 -3.08
CA VAL A 40 -1.95 21.52 -3.31
C VAL A 40 -3.30 20.85 -3.26
N SER A 41 -3.63 20.09 -4.31
CA SER A 41 -4.84 19.28 -4.39
C SER A 41 -4.46 17.80 -4.38
N VAL A 42 -5.19 17.01 -3.62
CA VAL A 42 -5.02 15.55 -3.58
C VAL A 42 -6.32 14.92 -4.07
N THR A 43 -6.24 14.15 -5.17
CA THR A 43 -7.38 13.50 -5.81
C THR A 43 -7.20 11.99 -5.82
N GLY A 44 -8.31 11.26 -6.00
CA GLY A 44 -8.32 9.79 -6.04
C GLY A 44 -8.38 9.14 -4.65
N THR A 45 -8.66 7.85 -4.63
CA THR A 45 -8.95 7.06 -3.43
C THR A 45 -7.81 6.12 -3.01
N GLY A 46 -6.79 5.93 -3.83
CA GLY A 46 -5.66 5.06 -3.54
C GLY A 46 -4.77 5.57 -2.41
N GLN A 47 -3.83 4.76 -1.98
CA GLN A 47 -2.88 5.09 -0.90
C GLN A 47 -1.54 5.61 -1.40
N ALA A 48 -1.18 5.28 -2.63
CA ALA A 48 0.07 5.72 -3.25
C ALA A 48 -0.19 6.84 -4.26
N VAL A 49 0.73 7.79 -4.33
CA VAL A 49 0.71 8.81 -5.39
C VAL A 49 1.16 8.16 -6.69
N SER A 50 0.29 8.16 -7.70
CA SER A 50 0.55 7.58 -9.02
C SER A 50 0.92 8.63 -10.06
N ALA A 51 0.52 9.89 -9.86
CA ALA A 51 0.83 10.99 -10.75
C ALA A 51 0.92 12.31 -9.99
N ALA A 52 1.68 13.23 -10.55
CA ALA A 52 1.73 14.62 -10.11
C ALA A 52 1.66 15.53 -11.33
N SER A 53 0.89 16.58 -11.26
CA SER A 53 0.81 17.59 -12.30
C SER A 53 0.71 18.98 -11.71
N ILE A 54 1.21 19.97 -12.44
CA ILE A 54 1.08 21.38 -12.06
C ILE A 54 0.26 22.05 -13.17
N SER A 55 -0.83 22.70 -12.76
CA SER A 55 -1.64 23.53 -13.65
C SER A 55 -1.90 24.87 -12.98
N GLY A 56 -1.51 25.94 -13.66
CA GLY A 56 -1.50 27.26 -13.05
C GLY A 56 -0.61 27.25 -11.79
N HIS A 57 -1.20 27.55 -10.63
CA HIS A 57 -0.51 27.57 -9.35
C HIS A 57 -0.88 26.40 -8.43
N THR A 58 -1.50 25.36 -8.97
CA THR A 58 -1.97 24.20 -8.22
C THR A 58 -1.12 22.97 -8.56
N LEU A 59 -0.51 22.38 -7.54
CA LEU A 59 0.08 21.05 -7.60
C LEU A 59 -1.03 20.05 -7.32
N THR A 60 -1.36 19.20 -8.29
CA THR A 60 -2.31 18.10 -8.11
C THR A 60 -1.54 16.79 -7.96
N LEU A 61 -1.76 16.11 -6.84
CA LEU A 61 -1.27 14.77 -6.56
C LEU A 61 -2.42 13.79 -6.76
N THR A 62 -2.30 12.90 -7.73
CA THR A 62 -3.32 11.87 -7.97
C THR A 62 -2.92 10.59 -7.25
N LYS A 63 -3.78 10.12 -6.36
CA LYS A 63 -3.63 8.83 -5.72
C LYS A 63 -4.08 7.73 -6.69
N GLY A 64 -3.22 6.75 -6.88
CA GLY A 64 -3.47 5.61 -7.75
C GLY A 64 -4.00 4.38 -7.01
N ALA A 65 -3.57 3.20 -7.44
CA ALA A 65 -3.96 1.95 -6.84
C ALA A 65 -3.67 1.92 -5.32
N SER A 66 -4.53 1.26 -4.59
CA SER A 66 -4.29 0.97 -3.17
C SER A 66 -3.06 0.08 -3.03
N LEU A 67 -2.24 0.33 -2.01
CA LEU A 67 -1.21 -0.61 -1.60
C LEU A 67 -1.90 -1.90 -1.11
N PRO A 68 -1.24 -3.06 -1.24
CA PRO A 68 -1.76 -4.29 -0.66
C PRO A 68 -2.07 -4.08 0.82
N THR A 69 -3.24 -4.51 1.24
CA THR A 69 -3.63 -4.46 2.65
C THR A 69 -3.08 -5.70 3.34
N VAL A 70 -2.41 -5.53 4.46
CA VAL A 70 -1.98 -6.67 5.28
C VAL A 70 -3.18 -7.11 6.13
N ARG A 71 -3.56 -8.38 5.94
CA ARG A 71 -4.60 -9.04 6.72
C ARG A 71 -3.97 -9.99 7.71
N HIS A 72 -4.14 -9.74 9.00
CA HIS A 72 -3.61 -10.57 10.07
C HIS A 72 -4.73 -11.40 10.69
N GLU A 73 -4.62 -12.72 10.56
CA GLU A 73 -5.53 -13.70 11.15
C GLU A 73 -4.79 -14.49 12.23
N ARG A 74 -5.29 -14.44 13.44
CA ARG A 74 -4.73 -15.13 14.62
C ARG A 74 -5.75 -16.03 15.27
N PRO A 75 -5.94 -17.20 14.71
CA PRO A 75 -6.92 -18.13 15.20
C PRO A 75 -6.52 -18.82 16.52
N THR A 76 -7.52 -19.20 17.31
CA THR A 76 -7.32 -19.92 18.58
C THR A 76 -7.79 -21.36 18.53
N SER A 77 -8.50 -21.78 17.46
CA SER A 77 -9.07 -23.12 17.34
C SER A 77 -8.66 -23.80 16.02
N THR A 78 -8.86 -25.14 15.95
CA THR A 78 -8.47 -25.98 14.81
C THR A 78 -9.30 -25.82 13.54
N SER A 79 -10.45 -25.17 13.63
CA SER A 79 -11.37 -25.02 12.49
C SER A 79 -11.35 -23.58 11.98
N ILE A 80 -10.27 -23.22 11.30
CA ILE A 80 -10.12 -21.87 10.82
C ILE A 80 -10.25 -21.84 9.33
N GLN A 81 -11.20 -21.03 8.91
CA GLN A 81 -11.35 -20.59 7.55
C GLN A 81 -11.00 -19.11 7.46
N VAL A 82 -9.92 -18.77 6.79
CA VAL A 82 -9.74 -17.43 6.29
C VAL A 82 -10.68 -17.28 5.11
N SER A 83 -11.80 -16.57 5.29
CA SER A 83 -12.79 -16.38 4.24
C SER A 83 -12.54 -15.09 3.46
N ASN A 84 -12.95 -15.08 2.20
CA ASN A 84 -12.90 -13.89 1.34
C ASN A 84 -11.51 -13.26 1.17
N PHE A 85 -10.47 -14.08 1.11
CA PHE A 85 -9.11 -13.62 0.82
C PHE A 85 -9.01 -13.15 -0.65
N THR A 86 -8.40 -12.02 -0.87
CA THR A 86 -8.31 -11.38 -2.19
C THR A 86 -6.86 -11.22 -2.65
N SER A 87 -6.65 -11.07 -3.95
CA SER A 87 -5.31 -10.83 -4.53
C SER A 87 -4.73 -9.44 -4.21
N SER A 88 -5.56 -8.55 -3.67
CA SER A 88 -5.13 -7.21 -3.20
C SER A 88 -4.69 -7.20 -1.74
N GLU A 89 -4.79 -8.33 -1.04
CA GLU A 89 -4.37 -8.51 0.34
C GLU A 89 -3.09 -9.33 0.43
N GLU A 90 -2.30 -9.09 1.44
CA GLU A 90 -1.23 -9.98 1.90
C GLU A 90 -1.65 -10.59 3.23
N LEU A 91 -1.73 -11.92 3.29
CA LEU A 91 -2.20 -12.64 4.47
C LEU A 91 -1.06 -12.97 5.41
N ILE A 92 -1.22 -12.65 6.70
CA ILE A 92 -0.44 -13.23 7.79
C ILE A 92 -1.36 -14.16 8.57
N LEU A 93 -1.12 -15.47 8.47
CA LEU A 93 -1.82 -16.49 9.24
C LEU A 93 -0.93 -16.93 10.40
N ASP A 94 -1.20 -16.41 11.60
CA ASP A 94 -0.46 -16.71 12.82
C ASP A 94 -1.15 -17.81 13.62
N LEU A 95 -0.58 -19.02 13.58
CA LEU A 95 -1.10 -20.21 14.25
C LEU A 95 -0.44 -20.44 15.63
N THR A 96 0.36 -19.55 16.14
CA THR A 96 1.09 -19.73 17.40
C THR A 96 0.17 -19.84 18.62
N ALA A 97 -0.98 -19.18 18.57
CA ALA A 97 -2.00 -19.25 19.62
C ALA A 97 -3.05 -20.39 19.42
N ALA A 98 -2.98 -21.09 18.29
CA ALA A 98 -3.95 -22.13 17.97
C ALA A 98 -3.59 -23.46 18.61
N THR A 99 -4.57 -24.11 19.21
CA THR A 99 -4.45 -25.50 19.70
C THR A 99 -4.91 -26.45 18.61
N TYR A 100 -3.99 -27.25 18.06
CA TYR A 100 -4.30 -28.23 17.02
C TYR A 100 -3.40 -29.45 17.10
N SER A 101 -3.86 -30.57 16.56
CA SER A 101 -3.10 -31.81 16.48
C SER A 101 -2.13 -31.79 15.27
N ALA A 102 -1.09 -32.59 15.33
CA ALA A 102 -0.16 -32.78 14.22
C ALA A 102 -0.91 -33.17 12.94
N GLY A 103 -0.56 -32.53 11.84
CA GLY A 103 -1.20 -32.75 10.53
C GLY A 103 -2.54 -32.06 10.34
N ALA A 104 -2.96 -31.17 11.24
CA ALA A 104 -4.18 -30.38 11.10
C ALA A 104 -4.20 -29.62 9.76
N LYS A 105 -5.42 -29.44 9.22
CA LYS A 105 -5.63 -28.70 7.97
C LYS A 105 -6.28 -27.36 8.25
N PHE A 106 -5.68 -26.31 7.75
CA PHE A 106 -6.24 -24.96 7.76
C PHE A 106 -6.68 -24.59 6.34
N TRP A 107 -7.78 -23.85 6.24
CA TRP A 107 -8.36 -23.48 4.96
C TRP A 107 -8.26 -21.97 4.74
N ILE A 108 -7.74 -21.59 3.58
CA ILE A 108 -7.80 -20.22 3.06
C ILE A 108 -8.80 -20.24 1.91
N ASN A 109 -9.93 -19.58 2.08
CA ASN A 109 -10.98 -19.45 1.09
C ASN A 109 -10.89 -18.11 0.41
N PHE A 110 -10.87 -18.11 -0.90
CA PHE A 110 -10.82 -16.90 -1.70
C PHE A 110 -12.20 -16.27 -1.88
N LEU A 111 -12.22 -14.97 -2.10
CA LEU A 111 -13.42 -14.31 -2.58
C LEU A 111 -13.78 -14.86 -3.96
N HIS A 112 -15.00 -15.35 -4.11
CA HIS A 112 -15.46 -16.01 -5.33
C HIS A 112 -15.25 -15.17 -6.59
N THR A 113 -15.56 -13.88 -6.53
CA THR A 113 -15.37 -12.95 -7.64
C THR A 113 -13.91 -12.74 -8.05
N ASP A 114 -12.99 -12.98 -7.14
CA ASP A 114 -11.56 -12.78 -7.39
C ASP A 114 -10.97 -13.97 -8.17
N ILE A 115 -11.33 -15.19 -7.80
CA ILE A 115 -10.86 -16.41 -8.50
C ILE A 115 -11.47 -16.63 -9.87
N THR A 116 -12.60 -15.99 -10.19
CA THR A 116 -13.27 -16.09 -11.50
C THR A 116 -12.74 -15.13 -12.54
N ARG A 117 -11.93 -14.15 -12.14
CA ARG A 117 -11.39 -13.08 -13.02
C ARG A 117 -10.24 -13.50 -13.92
N GLY A 118 -9.75 -14.74 -13.83
CA GLY A 118 -8.62 -15.22 -14.61
C GLY A 118 -7.40 -15.55 -13.75
N TYR A 119 -6.20 -15.09 -14.12
CA TYR A 119 -4.99 -15.33 -13.34
C TYR A 119 -5.00 -14.52 -12.05
N GLY A 120 -4.86 -15.20 -10.92
CA GLY A 120 -4.70 -14.57 -9.61
C GLY A 120 -3.31 -14.85 -9.04
N LEU A 121 -2.74 -13.85 -8.37
CA LEU A 121 -1.52 -13.99 -7.59
C LEU A 121 -1.84 -13.62 -6.14
N TYR A 122 -1.74 -14.60 -5.25
CA TYR A 122 -2.01 -14.43 -3.82
C TYR A 122 -0.74 -14.67 -3.03
N ARG A 123 -0.51 -13.85 -2.04
CA ARG A 123 0.69 -13.89 -1.22
C ARG A 123 0.36 -13.89 0.24
N GLY A 124 1.21 -14.50 1.03
CA GLY A 124 1.07 -14.44 2.47
C GLY A 124 2.17 -15.18 3.20
N CYS A 125 2.04 -15.12 4.51
CA CYS A 125 2.92 -15.75 5.47
C CYS A 125 2.09 -16.65 6.38
N VAL A 126 2.62 -17.82 6.71
CA VAL A 126 2.08 -18.72 7.73
C VAL A 126 3.12 -18.88 8.82
N ILE A 127 2.76 -18.54 10.06
CA ILE A 127 3.55 -18.76 11.25
C ILE A 127 2.95 -19.98 11.95
N THR A 128 3.67 -21.10 11.95
CA THR A 128 3.15 -22.34 12.53
C THR A 128 3.31 -22.34 14.05
N GLY A 129 2.37 -23.01 14.74
CA GLY A 129 2.47 -23.28 16.18
C GLY A 129 3.34 -24.47 16.50
N ALA A 130 3.09 -25.10 17.66
CA ALA A 130 3.90 -26.22 18.19
C ALA A 130 3.78 -27.54 17.39
N GLN A 131 2.89 -27.62 16.42
CA GLN A 131 2.62 -28.84 15.66
C GLN A 131 2.76 -28.63 14.16
N THR A 132 2.99 -29.71 13.42
CA THR A 132 2.94 -29.70 11.95
C THR A 132 1.53 -29.46 11.46
N CYS A 133 1.38 -28.77 10.33
CA CYS A 133 0.07 -28.53 9.71
C CYS A 133 0.16 -28.49 8.18
N THR A 134 -1.00 -28.49 7.54
CA THR A 134 -1.14 -28.22 6.11
C THR A 134 -2.06 -27.04 5.91
N VAL A 135 -1.82 -26.26 4.86
CA VAL A 135 -2.72 -25.21 4.42
C VAL A 135 -3.35 -25.62 3.11
N SER A 136 -4.67 -25.60 3.08
CA SER A 136 -5.47 -25.89 1.89
C SER A 136 -6.12 -24.59 1.39
N PHE A 137 -6.30 -24.51 0.08
CA PHE A 137 -6.85 -23.34 -0.57
C PHE A 137 -8.22 -23.68 -1.16
N GLY A 138 -9.28 -23.12 -0.58
CA GLY A 138 -10.66 -23.36 -0.99
C GLY A 138 -11.00 -22.73 -2.34
N GLY A 139 -11.88 -23.39 -3.10
CA GLY A 139 -12.26 -22.94 -4.45
C GLY A 139 -11.26 -23.29 -5.54
N ILE A 140 -10.18 -24.01 -5.22
CA ILE A 140 -9.18 -24.48 -6.16
C ILE A 140 -9.20 -26.01 -6.18
N THR A 141 -9.52 -26.62 -7.33
CA THR A 141 -9.70 -28.06 -7.46
C THR A 141 -8.41 -28.86 -7.54
N SER A 142 -7.34 -28.25 -8.02
CA SER A 142 -6.06 -28.93 -8.16
C SER A 142 -4.96 -27.95 -7.82
N ILE A 143 -4.28 -28.18 -6.70
CA ILE A 143 -3.12 -27.41 -6.29
C ILE A 143 -1.89 -28.29 -6.40
N LYS A 144 -0.89 -27.79 -7.15
CA LYS A 144 0.46 -28.38 -7.15
C LYS A 144 1.33 -27.61 -6.15
N GLY A 145 2.27 -28.31 -5.52
CA GLY A 145 3.23 -27.73 -4.58
C GLY A 145 2.76 -27.65 -3.12
N ALA A 146 1.64 -28.29 -2.77
CA ALA A 146 1.23 -28.42 -1.37
C ALA A 146 2.27 -29.21 -0.56
N VAL A 147 2.61 -28.71 0.62
CA VAL A 147 3.58 -29.32 1.53
C VAL A 147 3.04 -29.33 2.96
N THR A 148 3.56 -30.26 3.78
CA THR A 148 3.36 -30.21 5.23
C THR A 148 4.31 -29.17 5.82
N LEU A 149 3.74 -28.19 6.51
CA LEU A 149 4.50 -27.15 7.18
C LEU A 149 5.01 -27.70 8.52
N GLN A 150 6.28 -27.49 8.80
CA GLN A 150 6.90 -27.93 10.05
C GLN A 150 6.45 -27.06 11.22
N ALA A 151 6.49 -27.62 12.43
CA ALA A 151 6.19 -26.89 13.65
C ALA A 151 7.18 -25.74 13.86
N ALA A 152 6.78 -24.74 14.64
CA ALA A 152 7.58 -23.61 15.06
C ALA A 152 8.40 -22.99 13.91
N SER A 153 7.72 -22.65 12.83
CA SER A 153 8.39 -22.20 11.59
C SER A 153 7.58 -21.12 10.89
N VAL A 154 8.28 -20.31 10.12
CA VAL A 154 7.68 -19.27 9.29
C VAL A 154 7.83 -19.63 7.83
N TYR A 155 6.73 -19.59 7.10
CA TYR A 155 6.68 -19.87 5.67
C TYR A 155 6.03 -18.72 4.93
N HIS A 156 6.66 -18.28 3.86
CA HIS A 156 5.97 -17.48 2.84
C HIS A 156 5.33 -18.41 1.81
N PHE A 157 4.18 -18.04 1.32
CA PHE A 157 3.57 -18.67 0.17
C PHE A 157 3.27 -17.66 -0.94
N THR A 158 3.39 -18.14 -2.15
CA THR A 158 2.89 -17.48 -3.35
C THR A 158 2.02 -18.47 -4.10
N LEU A 159 0.74 -18.19 -4.22
CA LEU A 159 -0.21 -18.99 -4.97
C LEU A 159 -0.55 -18.29 -6.27
N CYS A 160 -0.28 -18.95 -7.38
CA CYS A 160 -0.72 -18.54 -8.71
C CYS A 160 -1.93 -19.40 -9.12
N THR A 161 -3.01 -18.74 -9.52
CA THR A 161 -4.21 -19.43 -10.03
C THR A 161 -4.45 -19.08 -11.49
N ASN A 162 -4.97 -20.04 -12.27
CA ASN A 162 -5.51 -19.78 -13.59
C ASN A 162 -7.03 -19.97 -13.54
N GLY A 163 -7.74 -19.00 -13.00
CA GLY A 163 -9.20 -19.02 -13.03
C GLY A 163 -9.69 -18.87 -14.47
N ARG A 164 -10.58 -19.76 -14.92
CA ARG A 164 -11.34 -19.54 -16.14
C ARG A 164 -12.67 -18.89 -15.79
N SER A 165 -12.98 -17.78 -16.43
CA SER A 165 -14.29 -17.15 -16.36
C SER A 165 -15.40 -18.20 -16.54
N GLY A 166 -16.31 -18.29 -15.57
CA GLY A 166 -17.50 -19.16 -15.63
C GLY A 166 -17.31 -20.59 -15.09
N GLN A 167 -16.15 -21.00 -14.61
CA GLN A 167 -15.94 -22.30 -13.98
C GLN A 167 -15.45 -22.14 -12.54
N TYR A 168 -16.12 -22.82 -11.61
CA TYR A 168 -15.80 -22.85 -10.18
C TYR A 168 -14.45 -23.48 -9.82
N LEU A 169 -13.64 -23.85 -10.79
CA LEU A 169 -12.53 -24.76 -10.64
C LEU A 169 -11.26 -24.15 -11.21
N ALA A 170 -10.65 -23.27 -10.43
CA ALA A 170 -9.30 -22.82 -10.73
C ALA A 170 -8.28 -23.95 -10.50
N LYS A 171 -7.27 -24.01 -11.34
CA LYS A 171 -6.05 -24.78 -11.06
C LYS A 171 -5.06 -23.83 -10.42
N GLY A 172 -4.30 -24.30 -9.44
CA GLY A 172 -3.34 -23.49 -8.73
C GLY A 172 -1.98 -24.16 -8.63
N TYR A 173 -0.96 -23.34 -8.50
CA TYR A 173 0.39 -23.73 -8.14
C TYR A 173 0.81 -22.87 -6.94
N VAL A 174 1.20 -23.52 -5.83
CA VAL A 174 1.69 -22.82 -4.65
C VAL A 174 3.19 -23.08 -4.48
N LEU A 175 3.93 -21.98 -4.31
CA LEU A 175 5.33 -21.99 -3.93
C LEU A 175 5.43 -21.66 -2.44
N TRP A 176 6.09 -22.54 -1.69
CA TRP A 176 6.38 -22.35 -0.28
C TRP A 176 7.86 -22.10 -0.07
N GLN A 177 8.18 -21.08 0.70
CA GLN A 177 9.54 -20.78 1.13
C GLN A 177 9.58 -20.71 2.65
N ARG A 178 10.31 -21.62 3.28
CA ARG A 178 10.60 -21.54 4.72
C ARG A 178 11.62 -20.44 4.97
N ILE A 179 11.30 -19.52 5.88
CA ILE A 179 12.15 -18.35 6.18
C ILE A 179 12.97 -18.60 7.43
N SER A 180 12.33 -19.11 8.47
CA SER A 180 13.02 -19.43 9.72
C SER A 180 12.36 -20.62 10.41
N ALA A 181 13.15 -21.32 11.22
CA ALA A 181 12.68 -22.07 12.38
C ALA A 181 12.70 -21.10 13.56
N SER A 182 11.61 -20.96 14.26
CA SER A 182 11.56 -20.20 15.51
C SER A 182 12.15 -21.00 16.66
#